data_de116e15b9931b6684fa3f08849094db
#
_entry.id   de116e15b9931b6684fa3f08849094db
#
_cell.length_a   1.000
_cell.length_b   1.000
_cell.length_c   1.000
_cell.angle_alpha   90.00
_cell.angle_beta   90.00
_cell.angle_gamma   90.00
#
_symmetry.space_group_name_H-M   'P 1'
#
loop_
_entity.id
_entity.type
_entity.pdbx_description
1 polymer ?
#
loop_
_entity_poly.entity_id
_entity_poly.type
_entity_poly.pdbx_seq_one_letter_code
_entity_poly.pdbx_strand_id
1 'polypeptide(L)'
;EPAATGVEDQGLGWTNKCGTGKGADTITSGLEGAWSANPIQWTTQYLDNLFAFEWVMTKSPAGAIQWIPANGAGANLVPDAHVPGKRHAPIMFTTDIALKTDPSYRKISERLRKNPEQYADAFARAWFKLT
;
A
#
# COMPACT_ATOMS: atom_id res chain seq x y z
N GLU A 1 -0.48 24.67 20.22
CA GLU A 1 -0.36 23.70 19.13
C GLU A 1 0.94 22.95 19.29
N PRO A 2 0.95 21.61 19.13
CA PRO A 2 2.20 20.89 19.08
C PRO A 2 3.05 21.41 17.91
N ALA A 3 4.34 21.53 18.12
CA ALA A 3 5.25 21.90 17.06
C ALA A 3 5.10 20.93 15.88
N ALA A 4 5.03 21.45 14.66
CA ALA A 4 4.96 20.62 13.48
C ALA A 4 6.21 19.75 13.42
N THR A 5 5.99 18.43 13.36
CA THR A 5 7.09 17.48 13.16
C THR A 5 7.67 17.67 11.77
N GLY A 6 8.97 17.60 11.63
CA GLY A 6 9.63 17.63 10.32
C GLY A 6 9.11 16.52 9.40
N VAL A 7 9.16 16.75 8.12
CA VAL A 7 8.71 15.76 7.12
C VAL A 7 9.51 14.47 7.25
N GLU A 8 10.80 14.58 7.53
CA GLU A 8 11.72 13.47 7.76
C GLU A 8 11.33 12.63 9.00
N ASP A 9 10.93 13.31 10.06
CA ASP A 9 10.54 12.66 11.33
C ASP A 9 9.24 11.85 11.17
N GLN A 10 8.41 12.24 10.22
CA GLN A 10 7.18 11.51 9.87
C GLN A 10 7.44 10.34 8.90
N GLY A 11 8.68 10.13 8.48
CA GLY A 11 9.02 9.16 7.44
C GLY A 11 8.54 9.57 6.04
N LEU A 12 8.24 10.85 5.87
CA LEU A 12 7.82 11.46 4.61
C LEU A 12 8.94 12.35 4.07
N GLY A 13 8.91 12.66 2.79
CA GLY A 13 9.83 13.64 2.20
C GLY A 13 11.30 13.21 2.19
N TRP A 14 11.55 11.93 2.26
CA TRP A 14 12.91 11.41 2.11
C TRP A 14 13.46 11.86 0.78
N THR A 15 14.69 12.33 0.79
CA THR A 15 15.45 12.41 -0.44
C THR A 15 15.76 10.98 -0.86
N ASN A 16 15.14 10.51 -1.93
CA ASN A 16 15.44 9.22 -2.48
C ASN A 16 16.90 9.21 -2.95
N LYS A 17 17.76 8.52 -2.23
CA LYS A 17 19.19 8.42 -2.55
C LYS A 17 19.46 7.46 -3.72
N CYS A 18 18.46 6.77 -4.20
CA CYS A 18 18.58 5.76 -5.25
C CYS A 18 18.37 6.31 -6.64
N GLY A 19 18.16 7.63 -6.80
CA GLY A 19 17.82 8.10 -8.11
C GLY A 19 17.89 9.57 -8.40
N THR A 20 17.28 9.91 -9.52
CA THR A 20 17.35 11.26 -10.13
C THR A 20 16.17 12.16 -9.76
N GLY A 21 15.18 11.64 -9.04
CA GLY A 21 13.89 12.33 -8.80
C GLY A 21 13.01 12.43 -10.05
N LYS A 22 13.24 11.57 -11.05
CA LYS A 22 12.50 11.56 -12.33
C LYS A 22 12.05 10.14 -12.68
N GLY A 23 10.95 10.02 -13.41
CA GLY A 23 10.40 8.73 -13.82
C GLY A 23 10.06 7.84 -12.62
N ALA A 24 10.56 6.63 -12.59
CA ALA A 24 10.36 5.67 -11.49
C ALA A 24 10.94 6.13 -10.15
N ASP A 25 11.75 7.14 -10.14
CA ASP A 25 12.46 7.70 -9.00
C ASP A 25 11.80 8.95 -8.41
N THR A 26 10.53 9.15 -8.64
CA THR A 26 9.81 10.35 -8.19
C THR A 26 9.26 10.26 -6.76
N ILE A 27 9.37 9.09 -6.11
CA ILE A 27 8.80 8.85 -4.78
C ILE A 27 9.72 9.41 -3.71
N THR A 28 9.32 10.52 -3.10
CA THR A 28 10.12 11.23 -2.09
C THR A 28 10.01 10.63 -0.68
N SER A 29 8.90 9.95 -0.35
CA SER A 29 8.73 9.29 0.95
C SER A 29 9.56 8.00 1.09
N GLY A 30 10.07 7.46 0.00
CA GLY A 30 10.75 6.17 -0.04
C GLY A 30 9.83 4.95 0.02
N LEU A 31 8.53 5.15 0.23
CA LEU A 31 7.54 4.08 0.24
C LEU A 31 7.01 3.82 -1.19
N GLU A 32 7.03 2.58 -1.62
CA GLU A 32 6.69 2.17 -2.98
C GLU A 32 5.50 1.20 -2.96
N GLY A 33 4.35 1.66 -2.47
CA GLY A 33 3.15 0.83 -2.35
C GLY A 33 2.59 0.37 -3.70
N ALA A 34 2.08 -0.87 -3.72
CA ALA A 34 1.45 -1.45 -4.90
C ALA A 34 0.43 -2.49 -4.46
N TRP A 35 -0.85 -2.20 -4.59
CA TRP A 35 -1.88 -2.93 -3.86
C TRP A 35 -2.78 -3.79 -4.73
N SER A 36 -2.96 -3.46 -6.01
CA SER A 36 -4.00 -4.05 -6.84
C SER A 36 -3.50 -4.38 -8.24
N ALA A 37 -3.99 -5.47 -8.80
CA ALA A 37 -3.72 -5.85 -10.18
C ALA A 37 -4.40 -4.92 -11.20
N ASN A 38 -5.42 -4.20 -10.78
CA ASN A 38 -6.17 -3.28 -11.64
C ASN A 38 -6.40 -1.94 -10.93
N PRO A 39 -5.36 -1.09 -10.83
CA PRO A 39 -5.39 0.12 -10.01
C PRO A 39 -6.33 1.21 -10.52
N ILE A 40 -6.80 1.10 -11.75
CA ILE A 40 -7.74 2.07 -12.34
C ILE A 40 -9.22 1.67 -12.19
N GLN A 41 -9.49 0.58 -11.49
CA GLN A 41 -10.84 0.08 -11.28
C GLN A 41 -11.14 -0.09 -9.80
N TRP A 42 -12.32 0.35 -9.36
CA TRP A 42 -12.79 0.07 -8.01
C TRP A 42 -13.19 -1.41 -7.87
N THR A 43 -12.50 -2.10 -6.97
CA THR A 43 -12.75 -3.52 -6.66
C THR A 43 -12.43 -3.78 -5.20
N THR A 44 -12.63 -5.03 -4.74
CA THR A 44 -12.17 -5.50 -3.44
C THR A 44 -10.73 -6.01 -3.45
N GLN A 45 -10.01 -5.87 -4.54
CA GLN A 45 -8.67 -6.47 -4.71
C GLN A 45 -7.66 -6.05 -3.64
N TYR A 46 -7.73 -4.83 -3.14
CA TYR A 46 -6.87 -4.40 -2.03
C TYR A 46 -6.99 -5.34 -0.83
N LEU A 47 -8.21 -5.59 -0.38
CA LEU A 47 -8.47 -6.50 0.74
C LEU A 47 -8.25 -7.96 0.36
N ASP A 48 -8.61 -8.35 -0.86
CA ASP A 48 -8.38 -9.70 -1.33
C ASP A 48 -6.89 -10.05 -1.34
N ASN A 49 -6.06 -9.17 -1.85
CA ASN A 49 -4.60 -9.35 -1.86
C ASN A 49 -4.02 -9.36 -0.44
N LEU A 50 -4.49 -8.46 0.42
CA LEU A 50 -4.03 -8.40 1.81
C LEU A 50 -4.25 -9.74 2.53
N PHE A 51 -5.39 -10.37 2.33
CA PHE A 51 -5.72 -11.65 2.97
C PHE A 51 -5.19 -12.88 2.23
N ALA A 52 -4.87 -12.77 0.95
CA ALA A 52 -4.43 -13.90 0.13
C ALA A 52 -2.99 -14.35 0.40
N PHE A 53 -2.14 -13.46 0.88
CA PHE A 53 -0.71 -13.73 1.03
C PHE A 53 -0.26 -13.72 2.49
N GLU A 54 0.79 -14.48 2.76
CA GLU A 54 1.63 -14.25 3.94
C GLU A 54 2.64 -13.17 3.61
N TRP A 55 2.79 -12.18 4.49
CA TRP A 55 3.60 -11.00 4.26
C TRP A 55 4.90 -11.03 5.04
N VAL A 56 5.99 -10.70 4.39
CA VAL A 56 7.31 -10.57 5.02
C VAL A 56 7.82 -9.14 4.87
N MET A 57 8.46 -8.66 5.92
CA MET A 57 9.03 -7.32 5.95
C MET A 57 10.24 -7.22 5.04
N THR A 58 10.32 -6.13 4.30
CA THR A 58 11.46 -5.78 3.45
C THR A 58 11.70 -4.28 3.51
N LYS A 59 12.69 -3.82 2.78
CA LYS A 59 12.97 -2.39 2.62
C LYS A 59 12.92 -2.00 1.17
N SER A 60 12.39 -0.80 0.91
CA SER A 60 12.50 -0.18 -0.40
C SER A 60 13.94 0.16 -0.74
N PRO A 61 14.27 0.48 -2.00
CA PRO A 61 15.61 0.99 -2.36
C PRO A 61 16.04 2.20 -1.55
N ALA A 62 15.10 3.05 -1.14
CA ALA A 62 15.35 4.21 -0.28
C ALA A 62 15.50 3.86 1.22
N GLY A 63 15.24 2.60 1.62
CA GLY A 63 15.36 2.12 2.99
C GLY A 63 14.08 2.16 3.82
N ALA A 64 12.95 2.54 3.24
CA ALA A 64 11.66 2.53 3.92
C ALA A 64 11.13 1.10 4.13
N ILE A 65 10.50 0.85 5.28
CA ILE A 65 9.93 -0.47 5.58
C ILE A 65 8.67 -0.70 4.73
N GLN A 66 8.65 -1.83 4.04
CA GLN A 66 7.53 -2.31 3.24
C GLN A 66 7.34 -3.81 3.46
N TRP A 67 6.28 -4.37 2.91
CA TRP A 67 5.92 -5.77 3.06
C TRP A 67 5.60 -6.36 1.69
N ILE A 68 6.15 -7.53 1.42
CA ILE A 68 5.93 -8.29 0.17
C ILE A 68 5.43 -9.69 0.50
N PRO A 69 4.78 -10.37 -0.45
CA PRO A 69 4.38 -11.77 -0.25
C PRO A 69 5.59 -12.67 0.00
N ALA A 70 5.45 -13.60 0.93
CA ALA A 70 6.47 -14.59 1.23
C ALA A 70 6.70 -15.53 0.02
N ASN A 71 7.91 -16.06 -0.06
CA ASN A 71 8.29 -17.11 -1.02
C ASN A 71 8.07 -16.74 -2.50
N GLY A 72 8.16 -15.48 -2.85
CA GLY A 72 7.99 -15.01 -4.22
C GLY A 72 6.57 -15.11 -4.77
N ALA A 73 5.57 -15.28 -3.91
CA ALA A 73 4.18 -15.31 -4.32
C ALA A 73 3.76 -13.99 -4.99
N GLY A 74 2.85 -14.05 -5.94
CA GLY A 74 2.30 -12.88 -6.61
C GLY A 74 3.29 -12.07 -7.46
N ALA A 75 4.39 -12.65 -7.89
CA ALA A 75 5.50 -11.98 -8.57
C ALA A 75 5.10 -11.16 -9.82
N ASN A 76 4.00 -11.49 -10.47
CA ASN A 76 3.52 -10.82 -11.69
C ASN A 76 2.09 -10.27 -11.51
N LEU A 77 1.69 -9.95 -10.30
CA LEU A 77 0.31 -9.58 -10.01
C LEU A 77 0.01 -8.11 -10.35
N VAL A 78 0.88 -7.19 -9.98
CA VAL A 78 0.63 -5.76 -10.06
C VAL A 78 1.38 -5.13 -11.23
N PRO A 79 0.73 -4.31 -12.07
CA PRO A 79 1.42 -3.58 -13.13
C PRO A 79 2.35 -2.53 -12.54
N ASP A 80 3.53 -2.38 -13.15
CA ASP A 80 4.47 -1.32 -12.78
C ASP A 80 3.90 0.05 -13.17
N ALA A 81 4.06 1.02 -12.26
CA ALA A 81 3.52 2.36 -12.47
C ALA A 81 4.22 3.15 -13.59
N HIS A 82 5.44 2.79 -13.93
CA HIS A 82 6.27 3.58 -14.84
C HIS A 82 6.67 2.84 -16.11
N VAL A 83 6.77 1.53 -16.07
CA VAL A 83 7.27 0.72 -17.19
C VAL A 83 6.14 -0.09 -17.79
N PRO A 84 5.65 0.26 -18.98
CA PRO A 84 4.60 -0.50 -19.66
C PRO A 84 4.99 -1.98 -19.83
N GLY A 85 4.05 -2.88 -19.55
CA GLY A 85 4.24 -4.32 -19.69
C GLY A 85 5.03 -5.00 -18.55
N LYS A 86 5.69 -4.24 -17.68
CA LYS A 86 6.33 -4.77 -16.50
C LYS A 86 5.28 -5.02 -15.39
N ARG A 87 5.46 -6.11 -14.67
CA ARG A 87 4.63 -6.45 -13.50
C ARG A 87 5.52 -6.87 -12.34
N HIS A 88 5.01 -6.78 -11.12
CA HIS A 88 5.75 -7.17 -9.92
C HIS A 88 4.79 -7.67 -8.83
N ALA A 89 5.33 -8.11 -7.71
CA ALA A 89 4.53 -8.50 -6.55
C ALA A 89 3.84 -7.27 -5.93
N PRO A 90 2.71 -7.48 -5.25
CA PRO A 90 2.11 -6.40 -4.47
C PRO A 90 3.03 -5.99 -3.32
N ILE A 91 2.94 -4.73 -2.93
CA ILE A 91 3.72 -4.13 -1.84
C ILE A 91 2.75 -3.45 -0.89
N MET A 92 2.77 -3.87 0.37
CA MET A 92 1.93 -3.31 1.43
C MET A 92 2.77 -2.50 2.41
N PHE A 93 2.14 -1.58 3.11
CA PHE A 93 2.74 -0.83 4.21
C PHE A 93 2.39 -1.47 5.55
N THR A 94 3.11 -1.09 6.60
CA THR A 94 2.82 -1.57 7.94
C THR A 94 1.38 -1.25 8.37
N THR A 95 0.85 -0.11 7.98
CA THR A 95 -0.56 0.26 8.21
C THR A 95 -1.54 -0.66 7.51
N ASP A 96 -1.20 -1.17 6.32
CA ASP A 96 -2.02 -2.16 5.62
C ASP A 96 -2.01 -3.50 6.36
N ILE A 97 -0.82 -3.94 6.78
CA ILE A 97 -0.66 -5.20 7.52
C ILE A 97 -1.46 -5.17 8.83
N ALA A 98 -1.55 -4.03 9.49
CA ALA A 98 -2.36 -3.86 10.71
C ALA A 98 -3.84 -4.21 10.47
N LEU A 99 -4.38 -3.95 9.30
CA LEU A 99 -5.76 -4.31 8.96
C LEU A 99 -6.00 -5.83 8.92
N LYS A 100 -4.94 -6.60 8.78
CA LYS A 100 -4.98 -8.08 8.81
C LYS A 100 -4.62 -8.64 10.19
N THR A 101 -3.66 -8.04 10.88
CA THR A 101 -3.06 -8.60 12.09
C THR A 101 -3.71 -8.11 13.38
N ASP A 102 -4.19 -6.86 13.43
CA ASP A 102 -4.93 -6.36 14.57
C ASP A 102 -6.34 -6.98 14.61
N PRO A 103 -6.74 -7.64 15.70
CA PRO A 103 -8.04 -8.34 15.75
C PRO A 103 -9.25 -7.45 15.52
N SER A 104 -9.22 -6.22 16.02
CA SER A 104 -10.32 -5.26 15.87
C SER A 104 -10.42 -4.78 14.42
N TYR A 105 -9.31 -4.44 13.81
CA TYR A 105 -9.27 -4.03 12.41
C TYR A 105 -9.58 -5.19 11.47
N ARG A 106 -9.04 -6.36 11.74
CA ARG A 106 -9.28 -7.56 10.94
C ARG A 106 -10.77 -7.88 10.82
N LYS A 107 -11.50 -7.81 11.91
CA LYS A 107 -12.96 -8.05 11.93
C LYS A 107 -13.69 -7.15 10.95
N ILE A 108 -13.30 -5.87 10.91
CA ILE A 108 -13.88 -4.89 10.00
C ILE A 108 -13.45 -5.16 8.55
N SER A 109 -12.18 -5.40 8.33
CA SER A 109 -11.61 -5.66 7.00
C SER A 109 -12.21 -6.90 6.35
N GLU A 110 -12.37 -7.98 7.10
CA GLU A 110 -13.02 -9.22 6.62
C GLU A 110 -14.49 -8.98 6.27
N ARG A 111 -15.21 -8.20 7.08
CA ARG A 111 -16.59 -7.84 6.78
C ARG A 111 -16.70 -7.05 5.48
N LEU A 112 -15.89 -6.03 5.32
CA LEU A 112 -15.89 -5.18 4.13
C LEU A 112 -15.49 -5.96 2.88
N ARG A 113 -14.52 -6.88 3.00
CA ARG A 113 -14.12 -7.77 1.91
C ARG A 113 -15.28 -8.65 1.42
N LYS A 114 -16.07 -9.17 2.36
CA LYS A 114 -17.23 -10.03 2.04
C LYS A 114 -18.44 -9.26 1.54
N ASN A 115 -18.49 -7.95 1.75
CA ASN A 115 -19.62 -7.09 1.43
C ASN A 115 -19.15 -5.88 0.62
N PRO A 116 -18.94 -6.03 -0.70
CA PRO A 116 -18.40 -4.95 -1.55
C PRO A 116 -19.19 -3.64 -1.49
N GLU A 117 -20.52 -3.72 -1.33
CA GLU A 117 -21.36 -2.52 -1.22
C GLU A 117 -21.10 -1.75 0.09
N GLN A 118 -20.91 -2.47 1.20
CA GLN A 118 -20.52 -1.86 2.46
C GLN A 118 -19.13 -1.23 2.38
N TYR A 119 -18.22 -1.89 1.68
CA TYR A 119 -16.88 -1.33 1.45
C TYR A 119 -16.94 -0.02 0.66
N ALA A 120 -17.69 0.00 -0.44
CA ALA A 120 -17.86 1.21 -1.24
C ALA A 120 -18.51 2.35 -0.44
N ASP A 121 -19.55 2.08 0.34
CA ASP A 121 -20.21 3.06 1.18
C ASP A 121 -19.29 3.60 2.27
N ALA A 122 -18.59 2.72 2.98
CA ALA A 122 -17.64 3.11 4.02
C ALA A 122 -16.52 4.00 3.46
N PHE A 123 -15.97 3.64 2.30
CA PHE A 123 -14.96 4.45 1.63
C PHE A 123 -15.50 5.82 1.22
N ALA A 124 -16.67 5.85 0.60
CA ALA A 124 -17.29 7.10 0.16
C ALA A 124 -17.54 8.07 1.33
N ARG A 125 -18.03 7.55 2.46
CA ARG A 125 -18.23 8.35 3.68
C ARG A 125 -16.93 8.86 4.27
N ALA A 126 -15.91 8.04 4.32
CA ALA A 126 -14.59 8.42 4.81
C ALA A 126 -13.94 9.48 3.90
N TRP A 127 -14.03 9.31 2.60
CA TRP A 127 -13.55 10.27 1.61
C TRP A 127 -14.25 11.62 1.73
N PHE A 128 -15.58 11.61 1.82
CA PHE A 128 -16.36 12.83 2.02
C PHE A 128 -15.96 13.57 3.31
N LYS A 129 -15.78 12.83 4.40
CA LYS A 129 -15.38 13.42 5.68
C LYS A 129 -13.96 13.99 5.64
N LEU A 130 -13.07 13.36 4.89
CA LEU A 130 -11.67 13.78 4.78
C LEU A 130 -11.51 15.04 3.91
N THR A 131 -12.34 15.18 2.90
CA THR A 131 -12.29 16.28 1.92
C THR A 131 -13.37 17.33 2.20
#